data_7449a6d33372c7f6256fd5f126527059
#
_entry.id   7449a6d33372c7f6256fd5f126527059
#
_cell.length_a   1.000
_cell.length_b   1.000
_cell.length_c   1.000
_cell.angle_alpha   90.00
_cell.angle_beta   90.00
_cell.angle_gamma   90.00
#
_symmetry.space_group_name_H-M   'P 1'
#
loop_
_entity.id
_entity.type
_entity.pdbx_description
1 polymer ?
#
loop_
_entity_poly.entity_id
_entity_poly.type
_entity_poly.pdbx_seq_one_letter_code
_entity_poly.pdbx_strand_id
1 'polypeptide(L)'
;MEWERNAKGVIKGIGTCVYVNPEIEQFWIIDYRIYAPESDGKSKIDHVKEMLANIFNHKELPFQAVMMDTWYATKRLMIYIESINKIYYCPLKRNRKVDDSNGAMPYQRMEELSWSDAELEHGKLIKIHGFPRNHRVKLFRVASSTRRTGFVVTNDLTQNDTSAVRVSSRWRWSIEQFHRESKQLTGIEKCQCRKARTVLNHIGAAMLVWVRLKSVARQTQQTIYQVKHGLLSDYLRQQLRNPSISMSLA
;
A
#
# COMPACT_ATOMS: atom_id res chain seq x y z
N MET A 1 -3.50 -4.97 4.85
CA MET A 1 -4.74 -5.29 5.59
C MET A 1 -4.55 -6.71 6.08
N GLU A 2 -4.37 -6.90 7.38
CA GLU A 2 -4.29 -8.22 7.99
C GLU A 2 -5.69 -8.60 8.45
N TRP A 3 -6.16 -9.72 7.93
CA TRP A 3 -7.38 -10.37 8.39
C TRP A 3 -6.97 -11.54 9.26
N GLU A 4 -6.98 -11.33 10.56
CA GLU A 4 -6.93 -12.43 11.50
C GLU A 4 -8.35 -12.88 11.80
N ARG A 5 -8.74 -14.02 11.26
CA ARG A 5 -9.77 -14.87 11.85
C ARG A 5 -9.28 -16.29 11.87
N ASN A 6 -9.07 -16.78 13.05
CA ASN A 6 -8.81 -18.17 13.40
C ASN A 6 -10.03 -19.04 13.05
N ALA A 7 -10.13 -19.48 11.82
CA ALA A 7 -10.95 -20.61 11.44
C ALA A 7 -10.17 -21.41 10.40
N LYS A 8 -10.09 -22.70 10.57
CA LYS A 8 -9.34 -23.65 9.71
C LYS A 8 -9.66 -23.40 8.23
N GLY A 9 -8.65 -23.04 7.44
CA GLY A 9 -8.78 -22.80 6.00
C GLY A 9 -8.97 -21.33 5.59
N VAL A 10 -8.52 -20.33 6.35
CA VAL A 10 -8.88 -18.94 6.20
C VAL A 10 -7.78 -18.09 5.59
N ILE A 11 -8.24 -17.12 4.80
CA ILE A 11 -7.50 -16.00 4.23
C ILE A 11 -6.70 -15.30 5.32
N LYS A 12 -5.36 -15.31 5.20
CA LYS A 12 -4.44 -14.67 6.15
C LYS A 12 -4.18 -13.19 5.84
N GLY A 13 -4.79 -12.65 4.77
CA GLY A 13 -4.68 -11.24 4.41
C GLY A 13 -5.01 -10.97 2.95
N ILE A 14 -5.12 -9.69 2.62
CA ILE A 14 -5.31 -9.20 1.24
C ILE A 14 -4.15 -8.31 0.88
N GLY A 15 -3.43 -8.64 -0.20
CA GLY A 15 -2.52 -7.73 -0.87
C GLY A 15 -3.28 -6.89 -1.89
N THR A 16 -3.12 -5.58 -1.86
CA THR A 16 -3.76 -4.67 -2.81
C THR A 16 -2.71 -3.89 -3.56
N CYS A 17 -2.82 -3.84 -4.88
CA CYS A 17 -2.03 -2.99 -5.74
C CYS A 17 -2.90 -1.85 -6.27
N VAL A 18 -2.40 -0.64 -6.12
CA VAL A 18 -3.08 0.58 -6.57
C VAL A 18 -2.16 1.39 -7.47
N TYR A 19 -2.74 2.09 -8.42
CA TYR A 19 -2.06 3.10 -9.22
C TYR A 19 -2.50 4.48 -8.75
N VAL A 20 -1.54 5.35 -8.51
CA VAL A 20 -1.78 6.74 -8.08
C VAL A 20 -1.19 7.68 -9.12
N ASN A 21 -1.98 8.62 -9.61
CA ASN A 21 -1.49 9.76 -10.38
C ASN A 21 -1.54 11.01 -9.51
N PRO A 22 -0.37 11.55 -9.09
CA PRO A 22 -0.30 12.73 -8.24
C PRO A 22 -0.84 14.01 -8.88
N GLU A 23 -0.68 14.16 -10.20
CA GLU A 23 -1.04 15.38 -10.93
C GLU A 23 -2.55 15.65 -10.93
N ILE A 24 -3.33 14.57 -11.03
CA ILE A 24 -4.79 14.64 -11.05
C ILE A 24 -5.43 14.08 -9.77
N GLU A 25 -4.62 13.80 -8.77
CA GLU A 25 -5.02 13.27 -7.46
C GLU A 25 -5.96 12.04 -7.58
N GLN A 26 -5.67 11.18 -8.53
CA GLN A 26 -6.48 9.99 -8.76
C GLN A 26 -5.79 8.73 -8.24
N PHE A 27 -6.65 7.80 -7.83
CA PHE A 27 -6.29 6.55 -7.19
C PHE A 27 -7.16 5.43 -7.81
N TRP A 28 -6.50 4.40 -8.36
CA TRP A 28 -7.19 3.25 -8.97
C TRP A 28 -6.72 1.95 -8.32
N ILE A 29 -7.68 1.08 -8.02
CA ILE A 29 -7.39 -0.28 -7.61
C ILE A 29 -7.09 -1.08 -8.88
N ILE A 30 -5.86 -1.58 -9.00
CA ILE A 30 -5.39 -2.27 -10.19
C ILE A 30 -5.51 -3.77 -10.07
N ASP A 31 -5.15 -4.30 -8.90
CA ASP A 31 -5.15 -5.72 -8.62
C ASP A 31 -5.25 -5.98 -7.12
N TYR A 32 -5.74 -7.16 -6.73
CA TYR A 32 -5.71 -7.62 -5.37
C TYR A 32 -5.49 -9.12 -5.31
N ARG A 33 -4.83 -9.60 -4.27
CA ARG A 33 -4.55 -11.00 -4.03
C ARG A 33 -4.96 -11.39 -2.62
N ILE A 34 -5.54 -12.57 -2.50
CA ILE A 34 -5.79 -13.18 -1.22
C ILE A 34 -4.55 -13.99 -0.83
N TYR A 35 -4.01 -13.71 0.34
CA TYR A 35 -2.91 -14.48 0.88
C TYR A 35 -3.41 -15.73 1.58
N ALA A 36 -3.22 -16.88 0.95
CA ALA A 36 -3.62 -18.20 1.44
C ALA A 36 -2.53 -19.23 1.15
N PRO A 37 -1.35 -19.15 1.80
CA PRO A 37 -0.16 -19.94 1.45
C PRO A 37 -0.37 -21.45 1.55
N GLU A 38 -1.34 -21.89 2.33
CA GLU A 38 -1.69 -23.31 2.45
C GLU A 38 -2.41 -23.84 1.20
N SER A 39 -3.00 -22.96 0.37
CA SER A 39 -3.72 -23.35 -0.84
C SER A 39 -2.92 -23.16 -2.12
N ASP A 40 -2.05 -22.15 -2.19
CA ASP A 40 -1.30 -21.79 -3.41
C ASP A 40 0.23 -21.88 -3.26
N GLY A 41 0.73 -22.10 -2.04
CA GLY A 41 2.16 -22.18 -1.74
C GLY A 41 2.92 -20.87 -1.90
N LYS A 42 2.23 -19.76 -2.16
CA LYS A 42 2.85 -18.47 -2.48
C LYS A 42 3.08 -17.60 -1.25
N SER A 43 4.22 -16.94 -1.22
CA SER A 43 4.49 -15.89 -0.25
C SER A 43 3.80 -14.57 -0.67
N LYS A 44 3.65 -13.64 0.27
CA LYS A 44 3.17 -12.28 -0.04
C LYS A 44 4.05 -11.59 -1.10
N ILE A 45 5.35 -11.87 -1.11
CA ILE A 45 6.29 -11.32 -2.10
C ILE A 45 6.04 -11.90 -3.49
N ASP A 46 5.69 -13.19 -3.59
CA ASP A 46 5.35 -13.81 -4.87
C ASP A 46 4.11 -13.16 -5.48
N HIS A 47 3.07 -12.95 -4.67
CA HIS A 47 1.87 -12.23 -5.11
C HIS A 47 2.18 -10.81 -5.60
N VAL A 48 3.02 -10.05 -4.89
CA VAL A 48 3.41 -8.70 -5.34
C VAL A 48 4.18 -8.74 -6.64
N LYS A 49 5.11 -9.69 -6.80
CA LYS A 49 5.85 -9.85 -8.07
C LYS A 49 4.91 -10.17 -9.23
N GLU A 50 3.94 -11.06 -9.03
CA GLU A 50 2.93 -11.39 -10.05
C GLU A 50 2.05 -10.19 -10.40
N MET A 51 1.61 -9.40 -9.40
CA MET A 51 0.85 -8.18 -9.65
C MET A 51 1.67 -7.17 -10.47
N LEU A 52 2.94 -6.95 -10.12
CA LEU A 52 3.83 -6.06 -10.87
C LEU A 52 4.10 -6.57 -12.28
N ALA A 53 4.33 -7.89 -12.46
CA ALA A 53 4.50 -8.49 -13.78
C ALA A 53 3.24 -8.32 -14.64
N ASN A 54 2.05 -8.49 -14.07
CA ASN A 54 0.78 -8.28 -14.76
C ASN A 54 0.59 -6.80 -15.18
N ILE A 55 0.94 -5.87 -14.30
CA ILE A 55 0.88 -4.43 -14.60
C ILE A 55 1.85 -4.07 -15.72
N PHE A 56 3.08 -4.58 -15.66
CA PHE A 56 4.14 -4.25 -16.60
C PHE A 56 3.92 -4.90 -17.96
N ASN A 57 3.59 -6.22 -18.02
CA ASN A 57 3.56 -6.98 -19.25
C ASN A 57 2.19 -7.01 -19.94
N HIS A 58 1.09 -6.87 -19.19
CA HIS A 58 -0.25 -7.06 -19.74
C HIS A 58 -1.10 -5.80 -19.68
N LYS A 59 -0.99 -5.02 -18.61
CA LYS A 59 -1.78 -3.78 -18.48
C LYS A 59 -1.04 -2.55 -19.01
N GLU A 60 0.27 -2.65 -19.19
CA GLU A 60 1.14 -1.61 -19.74
C GLU A 60 0.93 -0.23 -19.10
N LEU A 61 0.67 -0.21 -17.77
CA LEU A 61 0.44 1.04 -17.06
C LEU A 61 1.73 1.87 -16.99
N PRO A 62 1.66 3.17 -17.24
CA PRO A 62 2.83 4.05 -17.31
C PRO A 62 3.32 4.47 -15.92
N PHE A 63 3.63 3.50 -15.03
CA PHE A 63 4.19 3.81 -13.73
C PHE A 63 5.72 3.97 -13.78
N GLN A 64 6.24 4.89 -12.99
CA GLN A 64 7.67 5.14 -12.86
C GLN A 64 8.24 4.53 -11.57
N ALA A 65 7.49 4.63 -10.48
CA ALA A 65 7.94 4.21 -9.17
C ALA A 65 6.96 3.28 -8.46
N VAL A 66 7.51 2.39 -7.65
CA VAL A 66 6.78 1.48 -6.77
C VAL A 66 6.97 1.93 -5.33
N MET A 67 5.89 2.21 -4.66
CA MET A 67 5.89 2.49 -3.24
C MET A 67 5.39 1.27 -2.46
N MET A 68 6.09 0.90 -1.42
CA MET A 68 5.75 -0.27 -0.63
C MET A 68 5.93 0.00 0.85
N ASP A 69 5.32 -0.84 1.68
CA ASP A 69 5.53 -0.80 3.12
C ASP A 69 6.83 -1.51 3.51
N THR A 70 7.30 -1.25 4.73
CA THR A 70 8.48 -1.89 5.35
C THR A 70 8.45 -3.42 5.26
N TRP A 71 7.27 -4.01 5.27
CA TRP A 71 7.06 -5.46 5.16
C TRP A 71 7.52 -6.01 3.81
N TYR A 72 7.35 -5.23 2.74
CA TYR A 72 7.72 -5.59 1.38
C TYR A 72 9.15 -5.16 1.00
N ALA A 73 9.85 -4.41 1.87
CA ALA A 73 11.22 -3.95 1.65
C ALA A 73 12.26 -5.10 1.77
N THR A 74 12.09 -6.12 0.93
CA THR A 74 12.96 -7.31 0.87
C THR A 74 13.92 -7.22 -0.30
N LYS A 75 15.12 -7.78 -0.15
CA LYS A 75 16.10 -7.91 -1.24
C LYS A 75 15.46 -8.45 -2.52
N ARG A 76 14.67 -9.52 -2.39
CA ARG A 76 14.05 -10.22 -3.52
C ARG A 76 13.12 -9.32 -4.33
N LEU A 77 12.33 -8.48 -3.65
CA LEU A 77 11.39 -7.58 -4.33
C LEU A 77 12.11 -6.34 -4.87
N MET A 78 13.02 -5.75 -4.10
CA MET A 78 13.77 -4.55 -4.51
C MET A 78 14.58 -4.83 -5.79
N ILE A 79 15.35 -5.92 -5.84
CA ILE A 79 16.11 -6.33 -7.03
C ILE A 79 15.17 -6.66 -8.21
N TYR A 80 14.00 -7.25 -7.94
CA TYR A 80 13.03 -7.49 -9.01
C TYR A 80 12.51 -6.18 -9.62
N ILE A 81 12.21 -5.17 -8.82
CA ILE A 81 11.75 -3.87 -9.33
C ILE A 81 12.85 -3.21 -10.18
N GLU A 82 14.11 -3.32 -9.77
CA GLU A 82 15.25 -2.85 -10.55
C GLU A 82 15.39 -3.60 -11.89
N SER A 83 15.16 -4.92 -11.90
CA SER A 83 15.26 -5.73 -13.12
C SER A 83 14.21 -5.38 -14.19
N ILE A 84 13.12 -4.73 -13.81
CA ILE A 84 12.10 -4.20 -14.73
C ILE A 84 12.27 -2.69 -14.99
N ASN A 85 13.45 -2.14 -14.69
CA ASN A 85 13.80 -0.73 -14.87
C ASN A 85 12.83 0.25 -14.20
N LYS A 86 12.39 -0.07 -12.98
CA LYS A 86 11.52 0.80 -12.19
C LYS A 86 12.21 1.28 -10.93
N ILE A 87 11.79 2.45 -10.47
CA ILE A 87 12.24 3.05 -9.21
C ILE A 87 11.38 2.49 -8.07
N TYR A 88 11.95 2.39 -6.89
CA TYR A 88 11.17 2.17 -5.67
C TYR A 88 11.46 3.21 -4.61
N TYR A 89 10.46 3.46 -3.77
CA TYR A 89 10.59 4.15 -2.50
C TYR A 89 10.02 3.25 -1.42
N CYS A 90 10.86 2.81 -0.50
CA CYS A 90 10.40 1.94 0.58
C CYS A 90 11.02 2.31 1.93
N PRO A 91 10.21 2.33 3.01
CA PRO A 91 10.74 2.52 4.34
C PRO A 91 11.48 1.26 4.80
N LEU A 92 12.56 1.45 5.53
CA LEU A 92 13.32 0.37 6.18
C LEU A 92 13.14 0.41 7.69
N LYS A 93 13.27 -0.77 8.31
CA LYS A 93 13.31 -0.89 9.77
C LYS A 93 14.60 -0.27 10.30
N ARG A 94 14.52 0.46 11.41
CA ARG A 94 15.65 1.16 12.05
C ARG A 94 16.84 0.26 12.36
N ASN A 95 16.58 -0.98 12.72
CA ASN A 95 17.59 -1.98 13.05
C ASN A 95 18.22 -2.67 11.84
N ARG A 96 17.88 -2.26 10.59
CA ARG A 96 18.50 -2.80 9.38
C ARG A 96 20.00 -2.47 9.36
N LYS A 97 20.83 -3.47 9.09
CA LYS A 97 22.28 -3.28 8.98
C LYS A 97 22.64 -2.69 7.62
N VAL A 98 23.39 -1.60 7.65
CA VAL A 98 23.83 -0.83 6.47
C VAL A 98 25.28 -0.39 6.62
N ASP A 99 25.90 -0.05 5.50
CA ASP A 99 27.25 0.50 5.40
C ASP A 99 27.20 1.76 4.53
N ASP A 100 27.60 2.90 5.10
CA ASP A 100 27.73 4.19 4.43
C ASP A 100 29.20 4.61 4.19
N SER A 101 30.15 3.76 4.58
CA SER A 101 31.57 3.97 4.46
C SER A 101 32.20 3.37 3.20
N ASN A 102 31.38 2.79 2.32
CA ASN A 102 31.82 2.06 1.14
C ASN A 102 32.68 0.81 1.42
N GLY A 103 32.50 0.20 2.57
CA GLY A 103 33.23 -1.00 2.99
C GLY A 103 34.47 -0.73 3.86
N ALA A 104 34.70 0.53 4.23
CA ALA A 104 35.79 0.89 5.15
C ALA A 104 35.47 0.54 6.60
N MET A 105 34.19 0.51 6.96
CA MET A 105 33.71 0.21 8.31
C MET A 105 32.76 -1.00 8.30
N PRO A 106 32.60 -1.69 9.44
CA PRO A 106 31.59 -2.75 9.56
C PRO A 106 30.17 -2.24 9.38
N TYR A 107 29.27 -3.14 8.93
CA TYR A 107 27.85 -2.84 8.89
C TYR A 107 27.30 -2.48 10.26
N GLN A 108 26.66 -1.33 10.39
CA GLN A 108 26.02 -0.83 11.61
C GLN A 108 24.50 -0.72 11.43
N ARG A 109 23.77 -0.53 12.53
CA ARG A 109 22.32 -0.31 12.45
C ARG A 109 22.04 1.06 11.85
N MET A 110 21.00 1.14 11.04
CA MET A 110 20.62 2.38 10.37
C MET A 110 20.29 3.52 11.34
N GLU A 111 19.80 3.22 12.54
CA GLU A 111 19.54 4.22 13.57
C GLU A 111 20.81 4.80 14.21
N GLU A 112 21.93 4.11 14.06
CA GLU A 112 23.26 4.50 14.61
C GLU A 112 24.06 5.36 13.63
N LEU A 113 23.57 5.55 12.39
CA LEU A 113 24.24 6.36 11.37
C LEU A 113 24.34 7.83 11.83
N SER A 114 25.53 8.39 11.67
CA SER A 114 25.74 9.84 11.76
C SER A 114 25.20 10.54 10.49
N TRP A 115 24.77 11.76 10.63
CA TRP A 115 24.22 12.56 9.52
C TRP A 115 24.79 13.98 9.56
N SER A 116 25.37 14.42 8.48
CA SER A 116 25.68 15.82 8.25
C SER A 116 24.43 16.57 7.74
N ASP A 117 24.46 17.90 7.81
CA ASP A 117 23.34 18.73 7.31
C ASP A 117 23.09 18.50 5.82
N ALA A 118 24.15 18.37 5.03
CA ALA A 118 24.07 18.06 3.60
C ALA A 118 23.43 16.68 3.35
N GLU A 119 23.73 15.66 4.15
CA GLU A 119 23.12 14.34 4.03
C GLU A 119 21.66 14.32 4.49
N LEU A 120 21.30 15.16 5.44
CA LEU A 120 19.90 15.33 5.84
C LEU A 120 19.05 15.94 4.70
N GLU A 121 19.63 16.82 3.91
CA GLU A 121 18.99 17.47 2.77
C GLU A 121 18.99 16.57 1.53
N HIS A 122 20.14 15.99 1.20
CA HIS A 122 20.34 15.31 -0.08
C HIS A 122 20.33 13.78 0.00
N GLY A 123 20.20 13.21 1.20
CA GLY A 123 20.32 11.77 1.44
C GLY A 123 21.77 11.28 1.35
N LYS A 124 22.00 10.03 1.71
CA LYS A 124 23.32 9.40 1.63
C LYS A 124 23.31 8.07 0.89
N LEU A 125 24.39 7.74 0.23
CA LEU A 125 24.59 6.44 -0.41
C LEU A 125 24.93 5.38 0.65
N ILE A 126 24.24 4.26 0.59
CA ILE A 126 24.48 3.13 1.49
C ILE A 126 24.49 1.80 0.74
N LYS A 127 25.12 0.81 1.36
CA LYS A 127 24.94 -0.61 1.06
C LYS A 127 24.09 -1.26 2.13
N ILE A 128 23.17 -2.12 1.74
CA ILE A 128 22.35 -2.86 2.68
C ILE A 128 22.95 -4.25 2.87
N HIS A 129 23.10 -4.69 4.10
CA HIS A 129 23.61 -6.02 4.42
C HIS A 129 22.78 -7.12 3.73
N GLY A 130 23.47 -8.09 3.12
CA GLY A 130 22.86 -9.21 2.41
C GLY A 130 22.45 -8.92 0.95
N PHE A 131 22.66 -7.69 0.44
CA PHE A 131 22.54 -7.36 -0.98
C PHE A 131 23.84 -7.66 -1.76
N PRO A 132 23.82 -7.64 -3.11
CA PRO A 132 25.04 -7.82 -3.90
C PRO A 132 26.14 -6.82 -3.50
N ARG A 133 27.41 -7.23 -3.59
CA ARG A 133 28.55 -6.44 -3.08
C ARG A 133 28.60 -4.99 -3.58
N ASN A 134 28.22 -4.77 -4.84
CA ASN A 134 28.27 -3.43 -5.46
C ASN A 134 26.92 -2.73 -5.48
N HIS A 135 25.88 -3.34 -4.90
CA HIS A 135 24.56 -2.75 -4.87
C HIS A 135 24.50 -1.59 -3.90
N ARG A 136 24.12 -0.43 -4.40
CA ARG A 136 23.98 0.79 -3.62
C ARG A 136 22.57 1.34 -3.78
N VAL A 137 22.07 1.93 -2.72
CA VAL A 137 20.80 2.66 -2.69
C VAL A 137 21.02 3.99 -2.00
N LYS A 138 20.13 4.92 -2.25
CA LYS A 138 20.11 6.21 -1.56
C LYS A 138 19.16 6.18 -0.39
N LEU A 139 19.64 6.55 0.78
CA LEU A 139 18.92 6.58 2.04
C LEU A 139 18.57 8.01 2.40
N PHE A 140 17.31 8.23 2.78
CA PHE A 140 16.80 9.50 3.27
C PHE A 140 16.27 9.34 4.69
N ARG A 141 16.57 10.32 5.53
CA ARG A 141 16.03 10.45 6.87
C ARG A 141 14.84 11.40 6.85
N VAL A 142 13.64 10.85 6.94
CA VAL A 142 12.40 11.61 6.81
C VAL A 142 11.76 11.80 8.19
N ALA A 143 11.57 13.06 8.60
CA ALA A 143 10.83 13.36 9.81
C ALA A 143 9.33 13.15 9.58
N SER A 144 8.68 12.37 10.46
CA SER A 144 7.23 12.22 10.49
C SER A 144 6.59 13.29 11.38
N SER A 145 5.34 13.67 11.09
CA SER A 145 4.55 14.61 11.90
C SER A 145 4.38 14.21 13.37
N THR A 146 4.61 12.95 13.70
CA THR A 146 4.52 12.37 15.06
C THR A 146 5.83 12.37 15.83
N ARG A 147 6.79 13.24 15.50
CA ARG A 147 8.16 13.26 16.08
C ARG A 147 8.96 11.97 15.90
N ARG A 148 8.51 11.07 15.04
CA ARG A 148 9.23 9.84 14.69
C ARG A 148 10.04 10.06 13.43
N THR A 149 11.28 9.64 13.45
CA THR A 149 12.14 9.61 12.27
C THR A 149 11.90 8.31 11.52
N GLY A 150 11.60 8.41 10.24
CA GLY A 150 11.55 7.30 9.31
C GLY A 150 12.78 7.27 8.40
N PHE A 151 13.08 6.12 7.85
CA PHE A 151 14.16 5.92 6.89
C PHE A 151 13.54 5.37 5.60
N VAL A 152 13.78 6.05 4.48
CA VAL A 152 13.29 5.66 3.17
C VAL A 152 14.46 5.45 2.24
N VAL A 153 14.47 4.34 1.51
CA VAL A 153 15.49 4.06 0.49
C VAL A 153 14.90 4.05 -0.90
N THR A 154 15.73 4.40 -1.87
CA THR A 154 15.41 4.33 -3.29
C THR A 154 16.64 3.84 -4.10
N ASN A 155 16.40 3.19 -5.23
CA ASN A 155 17.40 2.87 -6.23
C ASN A 155 17.65 4.05 -7.21
N ASP A 156 16.89 5.13 -7.10
CA ASP A 156 17.17 6.37 -7.82
C ASP A 156 18.30 7.12 -7.14
N LEU A 157 19.53 6.92 -7.66
CA LEU A 157 20.71 7.55 -7.12
C LEU A 157 20.81 9.05 -7.48
N THR A 158 20.00 9.52 -8.43
CA THR A 158 19.94 10.92 -8.85
C THR A 158 19.05 11.76 -7.94
N GLN A 159 18.16 11.12 -7.16
CA GLN A 159 17.30 11.82 -6.21
C GLN A 159 18.12 12.52 -5.14
N ASN A 160 18.02 13.84 -5.04
CA ASN A 160 18.81 14.70 -4.14
C ASN A 160 17.97 15.59 -3.23
N ASP A 161 16.67 15.29 -3.10
CA ASP A 161 15.76 16.11 -2.31
C ASP A 161 14.94 15.25 -1.33
N THR A 162 15.26 15.38 -0.04
CA THR A 162 14.54 14.73 1.04
C THR A 162 13.06 15.17 1.11
N SER A 163 12.76 16.42 0.71
CA SER A 163 11.39 16.92 0.69
C SER A 163 10.57 16.22 -0.40
N ALA A 164 11.14 16.01 -1.59
CA ALA A 164 10.49 15.24 -2.66
C ALA A 164 10.23 13.79 -2.25
N VAL A 165 11.18 13.14 -1.57
CA VAL A 165 10.99 11.78 -1.02
C VAL A 165 9.89 11.75 0.04
N ARG A 166 9.78 12.80 0.86
CA ARG A 166 8.70 12.94 1.84
C ARG A 166 7.34 13.07 1.17
N VAL A 167 7.23 13.86 0.11
CA VAL A 167 6.00 13.99 -0.70
C VAL A 167 5.64 12.63 -1.31
N SER A 168 6.59 11.96 -1.95
CA SER A 168 6.37 10.62 -2.51
C SER A 168 5.85 9.64 -1.45
N SER A 169 6.39 9.68 -0.23
CA SER A 169 5.94 8.84 0.88
C SER A 169 4.51 9.11 1.33
N ARG A 170 3.96 10.32 1.09
CA ARG A 170 2.55 10.64 1.40
C ARG A 170 1.58 9.87 0.54
N TRP A 171 1.92 9.58 -0.72
CA TRP A 171 1.06 8.81 -1.60
C TRP A 171 0.86 7.37 -1.13
N ARG A 172 1.85 6.81 -0.41
CA ARG A 172 1.69 5.52 0.28
C ARG A 172 0.54 5.55 1.29
N TRP A 173 0.32 6.71 1.94
CA TRP A 173 -0.76 6.89 2.90
C TRP A 173 -2.15 6.74 2.28
N SER A 174 -2.31 6.99 0.99
CA SER A 174 -3.57 6.80 0.27
C SER A 174 -4.07 5.36 0.31
N ILE A 175 -3.17 4.39 0.36
CA ILE A 175 -3.53 2.96 0.50
C ILE A 175 -4.08 2.66 1.90
N GLU A 176 -3.52 3.28 2.94
CA GLU A 176 -4.00 3.12 4.31
C GLU A 176 -5.39 3.76 4.47
N GLN A 177 -5.60 4.92 3.84
CA GLN A 177 -6.90 5.57 3.79
C GLN A 177 -7.92 4.70 3.04
N PHE A 178 -7.58 4.17 1.87
CA PHE A 178 -8.41 3.21 1.13
C PHE A 178 -8.82 2.01 1.99
N HIS A 179 -7.87 1.41 2.70
CA HIS A 179 -8.17 0.28 3.58
C HIS A 179 -9.11 0.66 4.72
N ARG A 180 -8.92 1.82 5.33
CA ARG A 180 -9.79 2.35 6.39
C ARG A 180 -11.20 2.59 5.87
N GLU A 181 -11.34 3.33 4.77
CA GLU A 181 -12.62 3.62 4.14
C GLU A 181 -13.35 2.34 3.73
N SER A 182 -12.63 1.39 3.10
CA SER A 182 -13.20 0.10 2.69
C SER A 182 -13.75 -0.69 3.88
N LYS A 183 -13.02 -0.77 4.99
CA LYS A 183 -13.47 -1.44 6.21
C LYS A 183 -14.72 -0.80 6.80
N GLN A 184 -14.73 0.52 6.90
CA GLN A 184 -15.80 1.27 7.56
C GLN A 184 -17.07 1.42 6.70
N LEU A 185 -16.91 1.49 5.38
CA LEU A 185 -18.01 1.89 4.50
C LEU A 185 -18.60 0.75 3.69
N THR A 186 -17.82 -0.28 3.34
CA THR A 186 -18.26 -1.30 2.38
C THR A 186 -18.58 -2.65 3.01
N GLY A 187 -18.25 -2.84 4.28
CA GLY A 187 -18.42 -4.13 4.96
C GLY A 187 -17.48 -5.21 4.45
N ILE A 188 -16.34 -4.86 3.84
CA ILE A 188 -15.37 -5.80 3.27
C ILE A 188 -14.93 -6.89 4.27
N GLU A 189 -14.90 -6.59 5.56
CA GLU A 189 -14.54 -7.52 6.64
C GLU A 189 -15.72 -8.35 7.19
N LYS A 190 -16.95 -8.12 6.70
CA LYS A 190 -18.16 -8.76 7.22
C LYS A 190 -18.52 -10.06 6.53
N CYS A 191 -17.71 -10.53 5.58
CA CYS A 191 -17.94 -11.79 4.89
C CYS A 191 -17.83 -12.98 5.85
N GLN A 192 -18.88 -13.76 5.98
CA GLN A 192 -18.91 -14.99 6.79
C GLN A 192 -18.77 -16.26 5.94
N CYS A 193 -18.64 -16.13 4.65
CA CYS A 193 -18.52 -17.25 3.73
C CYS A 193 -17.20 -17.99 3.90
N ARG A 194 -17.24 -19.32 3.77
CA ARG A 194 -16.07 -20.20 3.88
C ARG A 194 -15.45 -20.56 2.52
N LYS A 195 -16.22 -20.45 1.42
CA LYS A 195 -15.75 -20.79 0.07
C LYS A 195 -14.89 -19.64 -0.47
N ALA A 196 -13.66 -19.94 -0.88
CA ALA A 196 -12.69 -18.96 -1.40
C ALA A 196 -13.28 -18.08 -2.53
N ARG A 197 -13.98 -18.68 -3.50
CA ARG A 197 -14.64 -17.94 -4.59
C ARG A 197 -15.67 -16.93 -4.08
N THR A 198 -16.47 -17.29 -3.07
CA THR A 198 -17.47 -16.38 -2.51
C THR A 198 -16.82 -15.23 -1.78
N VAL A 199 -15.73 -15.49 -1.05
CA VAL A 199 -14.95 -14.44 -0.39
C VAL A 199 -14.29 -13.50 -1.41
N LEU A 200 -13.73 -14.03 -2.49
CA LEU A 200 -13.21 -13.22 -3.60
C LEU A 200 -14.28 -12.30 -4.19
N ASN A 201 -15.45 -12.84 -4.49
CA ASN A 201 -16.57 -12.06 -5.04
C ASN A 201 -17.02 -10.96 -4.06
N HIS A 202 -17.09 -11.28 -2.76
CA HIS A 202 -17.43 -10.30 -1.72
C HIS A 202 -16.43 -9.17 -1.64
N ILE A 203 -15.13 -9.49 -1.68
CA ILE A 203 -14.05 -8.50 -1.67
C ILE A 203 -14.14 -7.62 -2.92
N GLY A 204 -14.31 -8.22 -4.11
CA GLY A 204 -14.46 -7.49 -5.36
C GLY A 204 -15.67 -6.57 -5.35
N ALA A 205 -16.83 -7.04 -4.86
CA ALA A 205 -18.03 -6.22 -4.71
C ALA A 205 -17.82 -5.06 -3.73
N ALA A 206 -17.17 -5.31 -2.60
CA ALA A 206 -16.85 -4.26 -1.61
C ALA A 206 -15.92 -3.19 -2.20
N MET A 207 -14.91 -3.58 -2.98
CA MET A 207 -14.03 -2.65 -3.69
C MET A 207 -14.80 -1.83 -4.73
N LEU A 208 -15.72 -2.47 -5.49
CA LEU A 208 -16.56 -1.76 -6.45
C LEU A 208 -17.46 -0.72 -5.76
N VAL A 209 -18.06 -1.07 -4.62
CA VAL A 209 -18.84 -0.12 -3.81
C VAL A 209 -17.97 1.06 -3.38
N TRP A 210 -16.76 0.82 -2.91
CA TRP A 210 -15.84 1.90 -2.55
C TRP A 210 -15.54 2.83 -3.75
N VAL A 211 -15.23 2.25 -4.93
CA VAL A 211 -14.97 3.03 -6.15
C VAL A 211 -16.18 3.91 -6.51
N ARG A 212 -17.39 3.37 -6.44
CA ARG A 212 -18.63 4.13 -6.71
C ARG A 212 -18.86 5.26 -5.72
N LEU A 213 -18.72 4.98 -4.43
CA LEU A 213 -18.82 6.01 -3.38
C LEU A 213 -17.77 7.11 -3.56
N LYS A 214 -16.53 6.74 -3.91
CA LYS A 214 -15.44 7.70 -4.13
C LYS A 214 -15.68 8.57 -5.36
N SER A 215 -16.22 7.98 -6.44
CA SER A 215 -16.61 8.72 -7.64
C SER A 215 -17.69 9.76 -7.34
N VAL A 216 -18.75 9.39 -6.63
CA VAL A 216 -19.83 10.31 -6.24
C VAL A 216 -19.29 11.40 -5.31
N ALA A 217 -18.48 11.03 -4.32
CA ALA A 217 -17.87 11.97 -3.38
C ALA A 217 -17.06 13.05 -4.10
N ARG A 218 -16.30 12.66 -5.15
CA ARG A 218 -15.54 13.60 -5.98
C ARG A 218 -16.47 14.52 -6.79
N GLN A 219 -17.51 13.96 -7.43
CA GLN A 219 -18.46 14.74 -8.23
C GLN A 219 -19.26 15.73 -7.39
N THR A 220 -19.60 15.38 -6.15
CA THR A 220 -20.41 16.21 -5.25
C THR A 220 -19.58 17.05 -4.29
N GLN A 221 -18.24 16.97 -4.36
CA GLN A 221 -17.32 17.65 -3.44
C GLN A 221 -17.58 17.32 -1.96
N GLN A 222 -18.12 16.13 -1.69
CA GLN A 222 -18.39 15.62 -0.35
C GLN A 222 -17.34 14.61 0.07
N THR A 223 -17.27 14.33 1.36
CA THR A 223 -16.50 13.18 1.84
C THR A 223 -17.25 11.88 1.52
N ILE A 224 -16.51 10.79 1.33
CA ILE A 224 -17.11 9.47 1.10
C ILE A 224 -18.04 9.03 2.25
N TYR A 225 -17.81 9.53 3.46
CA TYR A 225 -18.65 9.29 4.64
C TYR A 225 -19.99 10.02 4.54
N GLN A 226 -19.98 11.29 4.10
CA GLN A 226 -21.20 12.08 3.87
C GLN A 226 -22.06 11.45 2.77
N VAL A 227 -21.45 11.03 1.66
CA VAL A 227 -22.15 10.34 0.58
C VAL A 227 -22.85 9.07 1.09
N LYS A 228 -22.12 8.21 1.81
CA LYS A 228 -22.73 6.98 2.38
C LYS A 228 -23.88 7.29 3.34
N HIS A 229 -23.69 8.27 4.22
CA HIS A 229 -24.73 8.67 5.18
C HIS A 229 -25.97 9.21 4.46
N GLY A 230 -25.79 10.04 3.43
CA GLY A 230 -26.88 10.56 2.60
C GLY A 230 -27.69 9.44 1.93
N LEU A 231 -27.02 8.52 1.24
CA LEU A 231 -27.64 7.38 0.58
C LEU A 231 -28.45 6.51 1.55
N LEU A 232 -27.91 6.24 2.75
CA LEU A 232 -28.60 5.47 3.76
C LEU A 232 -29.84 6.21 4.29
N SER A 233 -29.71 7.51 4.55
CA SER A 233 -30.82 8.34 5.03
C SER A 233 -31.94 8.42 4.01
N ASP A 234 -31.63 8.57 2.74
CA ASP A 234 -32.62 8.63 1.66
C ASP A 234 -33.31 7.28 1.46
N TYR A 235 -32.54 6.19 1.52
CA TYR A 235 -33.11 4.84 1.49
C TYR A 235 -34.09 4.61 2.65
N LEU A 236 -33.70 4.94 3.88
CA LEU A 236 -34.56 4.77 5.06
C LEU A 236 -35.82 5.64 4.96
N ARG A 237 -35.71 6.89 4.51
CA ARG A 237 -36.89 7.75 4.28
C ARG A 237 -37.81 7.16 3.23
N GLN A 238 -37.30 6.57 2.17
CA GLN A 238 -38.07 5.93 1.12
C GLN A 238 -38.76 4.69 1.67
N GLN A 239 -38.05 3.85 2.46
CA GLN A 239 -38.66 2.66 3.09
C GLN A 239 -39.74 3.00 4.12
N LEU A 240 -39.63 4.11 4.84
CA LEU A 240 -40.64 4.59 5.75
C LEU A 240 -41.89 5.12 5.01
N ARG A 241 -41.71 5.72 3.84
CA ARG A 241 -42.81 6.21 3.00
C ARG A 241 -43.54 5.08 2.24
N ASN A 242 -42.74 4.18 1.67
CA ASN A 242 -43.20 3.08 0.83
C ASN A 242 -42.45 1.80 1.22
N PRO A 243 -42.84 1.10 2.28
CA PRO A 243 -42.12 -0.09 2.75
C PRO A 243 -42.17 -1.20 1.70
N SER A 244 -40.99 -1.74 1.34
CA SER A 244 -40.85 -2.89 0.45
C SER A 244 -41.31 -4.20 1.11
N ILE A 245 -41.41 -4.22 2.45
CA ILE A 245 -41.96 -5.31 3.25
C ILE A 245 -43.10 -4.73 4.06
N SER A 246 -44.31 -5.28 3.89
CA SER A 246 -45.47 -4.86 4.70
C SER A 246 -45.21 -5.23 6.17
N MET A 247 -45.12 -4.24 7.04
CA MET A 247 -45.12 -4.46 8.48
C MET A 247 -46.55 -4.65 8.92
N SER A 248 -46.93 -5.89 9.22
CA SER A 248 -48.14 -6.12 10.03
C SER A 248 -47.79 -5.72 11.46
N LEU A 249 -48.33 -4.61 11.92
CA LEU A 249 -48.36 -4.30 13.35
C LEU A 249 -49.22 -5.37 14.01
N ALA A 250 -48.61 -6.20 14.87
CA ALA A 250 -49.30 -7.15 15.72
C ALA A 250 -50.05 -6.44 16.83
#